data_03df18d381c2f16c1bafe428c45bccaa
#
_entry.id   03df18d381c2f16c1bafe428c45bccaa
#
_cell.length_a   1.000
_cell.length_b   1.000
_cell.length_c   1.000
_cell.angle_alpha   90.00
_cell.angle_beta   90.00
_cell.angle_gamma   90.00
#
_symmetry.space_group_name_H-M   'P 1'
#
loop_
_entity.id
_entity.type
_entity.pdbx_description
1 polymer ?
#
loop_
_entity_poly.entity_id
_entity_poly.type
_entity_poly.pdbx_seq_one_letter_code
_entity_poly.pdbx_strand_id
1 'polypeptide(L)'
;AGCGTNVNRRYKRSYARLYECFSCATHGSEEKFRKIYDERPQDLIGRLVRLEALDIDRHLEKFYNITSGNAYLDNKAYNPKEVWGFLNYGPFRNEEELKECPIFQRGVNEAAFAIIENLTDRLLGVVVLSKDKPEHLTIQLEPPIIKPSSEGSAEPIEACFLLMEKLFALGYRRIQMAFDTQDAKSKKLAVRLGFTKEAEIPKHMIVKDASRDSAIYSMLNSDWE
;
A
#
# COMPACT_ATOMS: atom_id res chain seq x y z
N ALA A 1 18.75 25.06 -18.38
CA ALA A 1 17.31 25.37 -18.51
C ALA A 1 16.57 24.14 -19.02
N GLY A 2 15.73 23.50 -18.18
CA GLY A 2 14.60 22.71 -18.69
C GLY A 2 14.80 21.21 -18.87
N CYS A 3 15.01 20.45 -17.79
CA CYS A 3 14.80 19.01 -17.84
C CYS A 3 13.99 18.52 -16.62
N GLY A 4 12.74 18.96 -16.54
CA GLY A 4 11.85 18.60 -15.44
C GLY A 4 10.41 18.27 -15.85
N THR A 5 10.12 18.08 -17.15
CA THR A 5 8.72 18.11 -17.61
C THR A 5 8.24 16.89 -18.41
N ASN A 6 9.03 15.83 -18.58
CA ASN A 6 8.65 14.77 -19.52
C ASN A 6 7.83 13.61 -18.88
N VAL A 7 7.91 13.39 -17.61
CA VAL A 7 7.15 12.31 -16.93
C VAL A 7 5.67 12.71 -16.83
N ASN A 8 5.41 13.96 -16.48
CA ASN A 8 4.05 14.50 -16.36
C ASN A 8 3.27 14.59 -17.68
N ARG A 9 3.97 14.77 -18.83
CA ARG A 9 3.29 14.86 -20.14
C ARG A 9 2.83 13.50 -20.68
N ARG A 10 3.57 12.41 -20.41
CA ARG A 10 3.12 11.05 -20.77
C ARG A 10 1.91 10.62 -19.96
N TYR A 11 1.86 10.99 -18.70
CA TYR A 11 0.73 10.80 -17.80
C TYR A 11 -0.53 11.45 -18.35
N LYS A 12 -0.48 12.75 -18.60
CA LYS A 12 -1.62 13.52 -19.12
C LYS A 12 -2.16 12.99 -20.45
N ARG A 13 -1.31 12.44 -21.32
CA ARG A 13 -1.73 11.88 -22.62
C ARG A 13 -2.40 10.49 -22.49
N SER A 14 -1.96 9.67 -21.58
CA SER A 14 -2.54 8.33 -21.34
C SER A 14 -3.94 8.46 -20.73
N TYR A 15 -4.10 9.33 -19.75
CA TYR A 15 -5.38 9.59 -19.10
C TYR A 15 -6.34 10.38 -20.00
N ALA A 16 -5.89 11.38 -20.75
CA ALA A 16 -6.73 12.15 -21.65
C ALA A 16 -7.44 11.29 -22.71
N ARG A 17 -6.80 10.24 -23.22
CA ARG A 17 -7.44 9.31 -24.19
C ARG A 17 -8.53 8.42 -23.58
N LEU A 18 -8.41 8.07 -22.30
CA LEU A 18 -9.45 7.34 -21.56
C LEU A 18 -10.66 8.21 -21.28
N TYR A 19 -10.45 9.50 -21.06
CA TYR A 19 -11.51 10.46 -20.75
C TYR A 19 -12.37 10.86 -21.95
N GLU A 20 -11.83 10.91 -23.16
CA GLU A 20 -12.62 11.21 -24.36
C GLU A 20 -13.75 10.19 -24.63
N CYS A 21 -13.60 8.95 -24.14
CA CYS A 21 -14.62 7.90 -24.27
C CYS A 21 -15.70 7.94 -23.17
N PHE A 22 -15.44 8.61 -22.03
CA PHE A 22 -16.31 8.63 -20.84
C PHE A 22 -17.06 9.95 -20.64
N SER A 23 -16.92 10.92 -21.53
CA SER A 23 -17.47 12.28 -21.36
C SER A 23 -19.00 12.35 -21.28
N CYS A 24 -19.70 11.26 -21.53
CA CYS A 24 -21.17 11.22 -21.50
C CYS A 24 -21.81 10.85 -20.17
N ALA A 25 -21.07 10.34 -19.18
CA ALA A 25 -21.68 9.77 -17.98
C ALA A 25 -21.26 10.37 -16.62
N THR A 26 -20.11 11.08 -16.50
CA THR A 26 -19.64 11.45 -15.15
C THR A 26 -18.79 12.71 -15.10
N HIS A 27 -19.40 13.89 -15.20
CA HIS A 27 -18.71 15.17 -14.93
C HIS A 27 -18.15 15.32 -13.51
N GLY A 28 -18.53 14.44 -12.57
CA GLY A 28 -18.05 14.44 -11.18
C GLY A 28 -16.85 13.55 -10.89
N SER A 29 -16.45 12.68 -11.81
CA SER A 29 -15.36 11.71 -11.56
C SER A 29 -13.97 12.25 -11.89
N GLU A 30 -13.82 13.13 -12.89
CA GLU A 30 -12.54 13.71 -13.29
C GLU A 30 -11.87 14.51 -12.18
N GLU A 31 -12.63 15.30 -11.45
CA GLU A 31 -12.12 16.11 -10.35
C GLU A 31 -11.71 15.25 -9.13
N LYS A 32 -12.41 14.13 -8.92
CA LYS A 32 -12.10 13.17 -7.85
C LYS A 32 -10.79 12.43 -8.08
N PHE A 33 -10.49 12.04 -9.33
CA PHE A 33 -9.24 11.33 -9.66
C PHE A 33 -8.02 12.23 -9.60
N ARG A 34 -8.13 13.49 -10.03
CA ARG A 34 -7.05 14.47 -9.90
C ARG A 34 -6.60 14.63 -8.45
N LYS A 35 -7.52 14.57 -7.49
CA LYS A 35 -7.20 14.77 -6.06
C LYS A 35 -6.31 13.70 -5.45
N ILE A 36 -6.33 12.46 -5.95
CA ILE A 36 -5.41 11.41 -5.42
C ILE A 36 -3.96 11.64 -5.88
N TYR A 37 -3.76 12.21 -7.07
CA TYR A 37 -2.46 12.31 -7.71
C TYR A 37 -1.91 13.73 -7.85
N ASP A 38 -2.74 14.76 -7.91
CA ASP A 38 -2.32 16.16 -8.07
C ASP A 38 -2.14 16.90 -6.74
N GLU A 39 -2.88 16.54 -5.70
CA GLU A 39 -2.59 16.96 -4.34
C GLU A 39 -1.61 15.94 -3.75
N ARG A 40 -0.44 16.39 -3.29
CA ARG A 40 0.36 15.59 -2.35
C ARG A 40 -0.63 15.03 -1.34
N PRO A 41 -0.68 13.70 -1.11
CA PRO A 41 -1.65 13.16 -0.18
C PRO A 41 -1.51 13.96 1.11
N GLN A 42 -2.58 14.69 1.47
CA GLN A 42 -2.64 15.31 2.78
C GLN A 42 -2.42 14.20 3.78
N ASP A 43 -1.56 14.41 4.74
CA ASP A 43 -1.31 13.43 5.78
C ASP A 43 -2.65 12.94 6.31
N LEU A 44 -2.90 11.64 6.18
CA LEU A 44 -4.10 11.04 6.72
C LEU A 44 -3.86 10.86 8.22
N ILE A 45 -4.52 11.65 9.04
CA ILE A 45 -4.29 11.67 10.49
C ILE A 45 -5.42 10.92 11.19
N GLY A 46 -5.07 9.81 11.82
CA GLY A 46 -5.92 9.04 12.71
C GLY A 46 -5.69 9.39 14.19
N ARG A 47 -6.24 8.58 15.05
CA ARG A 47 -6.06 8.72 16.51
C ARG A 47 -4.72 8.17 16.98
N LEU A 48 -4.32 7.00 16.48
CA LEU A 48 -3.10 6.28 16.87
C LEU A 48 -1.96 6.57 15.90
N VAL A 49 -2.26 6.68 14.60
CA VAL A 49 -1.27 6.84 13.55
C VAL A 49 -1.63 7.97 12.60
N ARG A 50 -0.62 8.44 11.89
CA ARG A 50 -0.77 9.22 10.67
C ARG A 50 -0.05 8.54 9.53
N LEU A 51 -0.51 8.79 8.32
CA LEU A 51 0.09 8.30 7.09
C LEU A 51 0.72 9.47 6.35
N GLU A 52 2.01 9.37 6.10
CA GLU A 52 2.78 10.31 5.31
C GLU A 52 3.17 9.67 3.98
N ALA A 53 3.23 10.43 2.89
CA ALA A 53 3.77 9.90 1.64
C ALA A 53 5.17 9.34 1.87
N LEU A 54 5.41 8.10 1.44
CA LEU A 54 6.73 7.47 1.62
C LEU A 54 7.80 8.27 0.87
N ASP A 55 8.78 8.73 1.60
CA ASP A 55 9.90 9.52 1.12
C ASP A 55 11.21 8.82 1.47
N ILE A 56 12.11 8.73 0.49
CA ILE A 56 13.35 7.97 0.63
C ILE A 56 14.30 8.60 1.65
N ASP A 57 14.43 9.93 1.62
CA ASP A 57 15.38 10.66 2.47
C ASP A 57 14.93 10.67 3.94
N ARG A 58 13.60 10.60 4.19
CA ARG A 58 13.02 10.64 5.53
C ARG A 58 12.79 9.27 6.16
N HIS A 59 12.55 8.24 5.33
CA HIS A 59 12.00 6.98 5.82
C HIS A 59 12.89 5.77 5.55
N LEU A 60 13.83 5.80 4.60
CA LEU A 60 14.63 4.64 4.21
C LEU A 60 15.39 4.02 5.38
N GLU A 61 16.22 4.79 6.08
CA GLU A 61 17.00 4.33 7.23
C GLU A 61 16.10 3.73 8.33
N LYS A 62 15.04 4.47 8.69
CA LYS A 62 14.10 4.02 9.73
C LYS A 62 13.40 2.72 9.34
N PHE A 63 13.01 2.60 8.07
CA PHE A 63 12.34 1.43 7.56
C PHE A 63 13.28 0.22 7.48
N TYR A 64 14.53 0.42 7.06
CA TYR A 64 15.55 -0.63 7.12
C TYR A 64 15.74 -1.12 8.56
N ASN A 65 15.91 -0.22 9.50
CA ASN A 65 16.15 -0.56 10.91
C ASN A 65 15.02 -1.39 11.54
N ILE A 66 13.75 -1.12 11.18
CA ILE A 66 12.61 -1.88 11.72
C ILE A 66 12.30 -3.17 10.94
N THR A 67 12.93 -3.41 9.78
CA THR A 67 12.67 -4.58 8.92
C THR A 67 13.88 -5.47 8.65
N SER A 68 15.08 -5.06 9.10
CA SER A 68 16.34 -5.79 8.91
C SER A 68 16.50 -7.04 9.77
N GLY A 69 15.68 -7.20 10.81
CA GLY A 69 15.81 -8.27 11.79
C GLY A 69 16.76 -7.96 12.96
N ASN A 70 17.48 -6.84 12.89
CA ASN A 70 18.36 -6.43 13.97
C ASN A 70 17.57 -5.87 15.17
N ALA A 71 18.17 -5.92 16.36
CA ALA A 71 17.61 -5.21 17.51
C ALA A 71 17.65 -3.70 17.25
N TYR A 72 16.49 -3.05 17.35
CA TYR A 72 16.34 -1.62 17.14
C TYR A 72 15.25 -1.06 18.03
N LEU A 73 15.57 -0.04 18.84
CA LEU A 73 14.66 0.55 19.81
C LEU A 73 14.02 -0.54 20.71
N ASP A 74 12.72 -0.68 20.64
CA ASP A 74 11.91 -1.64 21.40
C ASP A 74 11.80 -3.03 20.75
N ASN A 75 12.35 -3.20 19.54
CA ASN A 75 12.40 -4.51 18.88
C ASN A 75 13.59 -5.34 19.38
N LYS A 76 13.31 -6.58 19.78
CA LYS A 76 14.35 -7.61 19.88
C LYS A 76 14.78 -8.06 18.49
N ALA A 77 15.98 -8.63 18.37
CA ALA A 77 16.40 -9.27 17.13
C ALA A 77 15.41 -10.39 16.73
N TYR A 78 15.10 -10.48 15.46
CA TYR A 78 14.17 -11.44 14.89
C TYR A 78 14.64 -11.92 13.51
N ASN A 79 14.02 -12.97 12.97
CA ASN A 79 14.33 -13.40 11.61
C ASN A 79 13.65 -12.46 10.59
N PRO A 80 14.41 -11.76 9.72
CA PRO A 80 13.79 -10.85 8.73
C PRO A 80 12.79 -11.54 7.79
N LYS A 81 12.81 -12.86 7.66
CA LYS A 81 11.78 -13.61 6.93
C LYS A 81 10.38 -13.46 7.56
N GLU A 82 10.27 -13.06 8.81
CA GLU A 82 8.98 -12.79 9.44
C GLU A 82 8.26 -11.61 8.79
N VAL A 83 9.02 -10.63 8.28
CA VAL A 83 8.52 -9.47 7.55
C VAL A 83 8.45 -9.74 6.04
N TRP A 84 9.53 -10.32 5.48
CA TRP A 84 9.73 -10.38 4.04
C TRP A 84 9.36 -11.72 3.39
N GLY A 85 9.00 -12.74 4.20
CA GLY A 85 8.87 -14.11 3.72
C GLY A 85 7.84 -14.31 2.60
N PHE A 86 6.73 -13.60 2.67
CA PHE A 86 5.64 -13.70 1.69
C PHE A 86 5.69 -12.64 0.57
N LEU A 87 6.70 -11.77 0.58
CA LEU A 87 6.86 -10.72 -0.43
C LEU A 87 7.81 -11.16 -1.53
N ASN A 88 7.64 -10.61 -2.73
CA ASN A 88 8.48 -10.91 -3.90
C ASN A 88 9.92 -10.39 -3.77
N TYR A 89 10.19 -9.58 -2.78
CA TYR A 89 11.46 -8.92 -2.52
C TYR A 89 11.87 -9.06 -1.04
N GLY A 90 13.10 -8.67 -0.73
CA GLY A 90 13.66 -8.79 0.62
C GLY A 90 13.90 -10.26 1.07
N PRO A 91 14.48 -10.48 2.25
CA PRO A 91 15.07 -9.46 3.09
C PRO A 91 16.27 -8.77 2.43
N PHE A 92 16.57 -7.55 2.85
CA PHE A 92 17.66 -6.72 2.32
C PHE A 92 18.85 -6.73 3.29
N ARG A 93 20.09 -6.73 2.75
CA ARG A 93 21.32 -6.78 3.53
C ARG A 93 21.74 -5.41 4.07
N ASN A 94 21.36 -4.34 3.37
CA ASN A 94 21.69 -2.95 3.69
C ASN A 94 20.64 -2.00 3.11
N GLU A 95 20.79 -0.72 3.41
CA GLU A 95 19.88 0.34 2.94
C GLU A 95 19.95 0.56 1.42
N GLU A 96 21.13 0.38 0.82
CA GLU A 96 21.30 0.53 -0.62
C GLU A 96 20.47 -0.50 -1.39
N GLU A 97 20.46 -1.76 -0.91
CA GLU A 97 19.58 -2.77 -1.51
C GLU A 97 18.10 -2.46 -1.28
N LEU A 98 17.73 -1.98 -0.08
CA LEU A 98 16.36 -1.58 0.21
C LEU A 98 15.91 -0.41 -0.65
N LYS A 99 16.80 0.53 -0.95
CA LYS A 99 16.51 1.68 -1.82
C LYS A 99 16.04 1.27 -3.20
N GLU A 100 16.56 0.16 -3.74
CA GLU A 100 16.15 -0.40 -5.03
C GLU A 100 14.84 -1.20 -4.96
N CYS A 101 14.25 -1.35 -3.77
CA CYS A 101 12.99 -2.04 -3.61
C CYS A 101 11.85 -1.32 -4.35
N PRO A 102 10.93 -2.05 -5.02
CA PRO A 102 9.80 -1.48 -5.73
C PRO A 102 8.96 -0.48 -4.90
N ILE A 103 8.89 -0.64 -3.60
CA ILE A 103 8.15 0.29 -2.72
C ILE A 103 8.73 1.71 -2.73
N PHE A 104 10.03 1.89 -3.01
CA PHE A 104 10.68 3.18 -3.18
C PHE A 104 10.78 3.61 -4.64
N GLN A 105 10.71 2.66 -5.60
CA GLN A 105 10.80 2.89 -7.05
C GLN A 105 9.44 2.98 -7.74
N ARG A 106 8.42 3.32 -7.02
CA ARG A 106 6.99 3.30 -7.36
C ARG A 106 6.65 3.52 -8.84
N GLY A 107 5.79 2.64 -9.33
CA GLY A 107 5.17 2.78 -10.65
C GLY A 107 4.04 3.83 -10.66
N VAL A 108 3.51 4.01 -11.86
CA VAL A 108 2.47 5.01 -12.19
C VAL A 108 1.16 4.81 -11.44
N ASN A 109 0.83 3.54 -11.10
CA ASN A 109 -0.43 3.14 -10.48
C ASN A 109 -0.21 2.62 -9.05
N GLU A 110 0.77 3.19 -8.35
CA GLU A 110 1.15 2.77 -7.01
C GLU A 110 1.40 3.97 -6.11
N ALA A 111 0.96 3.88 -4.86
CA ALA A 111 1.26 4.86 -3.82
C ALA A 111 1.70 4.13 -2.56
N ALA A 112 2.72 4.63 -1.88
CA ALA A 112 3.18 4.08 -0.62
C ALA A 112 3.17 5.14 0.47
N PHE A 113 2.80 4.72 1.67
CA PHE A 113 2.67 5.59 2.83
C PHE A 113 3.46 5.02 4.01
N ALA A 114 4.22 5.88 4.66
CA ALA A 114 4.83 5.60 5.94
C ALA A 114 3.76 5.63 7.03
N ILE A 115 3.72 4.63 7.89
CA ILE A 115 2.82 4.56 9.05
C ILE A 115 3.60 5.09 10.25
N ILE A 116 3.23 6.27 10.74
CA ILE A 116 3.89 6.93 11.86
C ILE A 116 2.98 6.90 13.08
N GLU A 117 3.48 6.43 14.20
CA GLU A 117 2.78 6.45 15.48
C GLU A 117 2.68 7.88 16.02
N ASN A 118 1.48 8.36 16.32
CA ASN A 118 1.27 9.74 16.76
C ASN A 118 1.89 10.06 18.12
N LEU A 119 1.92 9.09 19.03
CA LEU A 119 2.42 9.29 20.40
C LEU A 119 3.95 9.45 20.45
N THR A 120 4.68 8.65 19.67
CA THR A 120 6.14 8.54 19.75
C THR A 120 6.87 9.11 18.54
N ASP A 121 6.14 9.48 17.48
CA ASP A 121 6.69 9.92 16.19
C ASP A 121 7.57 8.86 15.50
N ARG A 122 7.36 7.60 15.83
CA ARG A 122 8.13 6.47 15.29
C ARG A 122 7.49 5.86 14.06
N LEU A 123 8.32 5.48 13.10
CA LEU A 123 7.89 4.67 11.96
C LEU A 123 7.54 3.25 12.45
N LEU A 124 6.33 2.80 12.16
CA LEU A 124 5.85 1.43 12.44
C LEU A 124 5.97 0.51 11.23
N GLY A 125 5.93 1.07 10.03
CA GLY A 125 5.95 0.32 8.78
C GLY A 125 5.54 1.15 7.59
N VAL A 126 5.21 0.45 6.51
CA VAL A 126 4.77 1.03 5.23
C VAL A 126 3.53 0.28 4.76
N VAL A 127 2.57 1.01 4.20
CA VAL A 127 1.41 0.45 3.50
C VAL A 127 1.40 0.93 2.06
N VAL A 128 1.01 0.04 1.13
CA VAL A 128 1.06 0.30 -0.31
C VAL A 128 -0.33 0.14 -0.93
N LEU A 129 -0.68 1.09 -1.78
CA LEU A 129 -1.77 0.97 -2.75
C LEU A 129 -1.16 0.62 -4.09
N SER A 130 -1.69 -0.40 -4.75
CA SER A 130 -1.19 -0.91 -6.03
C SER A 130 -2.34 -1.22 -6.98
N LYS A 131 -1.99 -1.51 -8.24
CA LYS A 131 -2.95 -1.92 -9.28
C LYS A 131 -4.18 -1.00 -9.36
N ASP A 132 -3.94 0.28 -9.20
CA ASP A 132 -5.00 1.27 -9.37
C ASP A 132 -5.53 1.23 -10.81
N LYS A 133 -6.85 1.05 -10.94
CA LYS A 133 -7.60 1.05 -12.19
C LYS A 133 -8.72 2.07 -12.11
N PRO A 134 -8.39 3.35 -12.32
CA PRO A 134 -9.37 4.44 -12.20
C PRO A 134 -10.60 4.24 -13.10
N GLU A 135 -10.41 3.67 -14.29
CA GLU A 135 -11.49 3.38 -15.24
C GLU A 135 -12.51 2.38 -14.71
N HIS A 136 -12.14 1.58 -13.71
CA HIS A 136 -13.01 0.61 -13.04
C HIS A 136 -13.34 1.01 -11.60
N LEU A 137 -12.74 2.06 -11.07
CA LEU A 137 -12.82 2.48 -9.67
C LEU A 137 -12.41 1.34 -8.71
N THR A 138 -11.33 0.63 -9.06
CA THR A 138 -10.82 -0.49 -8.27
C THR A 138 -9.34 -0.28 -7.95
N ILE A 139 -8.92 -0.68 -6.75
CA ILE A 139 -7.55 -0.56 -6.27
C ILE A 139 -7.21 -1.73 -5.37
N GLN A 140 -5.93 -2.07 -5.27
CA GLN A 140 -5.43 -3.06 -4.33
C GLN A 140 -4.75 -2.37 -3.14
N LEU A 141 -5.18 -2.71 -1.94
CA LEU A 141 -4.52 -2.39 -0.68
C LEU A 141 -3.62 -3.57 -0.33
N GLU A 142 -2.32 -3.36 -0.34
CA GLU A 142 -1.37 -4.40 0.06
C GLU A 142 -1.35 -4.54 1.60
N PRO A 143 -1.17 -5.75 2.12
CA PRO A 143 -0.92 -5.91 3.56
C PRO A 143 0.28 -5.05 3.99
N PRO A 144 0.16 -4.30 5.10
CA PRO A 144 1.25 -3.44 5.55
C PRO A 144 2.52 -4.21 5.89
N ILE A 145 3.65 -3.67 5.50
CA ILE A 145 4.98 -4.17 5.88
C ILE A 145 5.34 -3.46 7.18
N ILE A 146 5.23 -4.16 8.30
CA ILE A 146 5.36 -3.57 9.64
C ILE A 146 6.41 -4.26 10.47
N LYS A 147 6.92 -3.57 11.49
CA LYS A 147 7.78 -4.17 12.50
C LYS A 147 7.01 -5.27 13.26
N PRO A 148 7.63 -6.41 13.59
CA PRO A 148 6.94 -7.53 14.22
C PRO A 148 6.27 -7.19 15.56
N SER A 149 6.84 -6.28 16.34
CA SER A 149 6.25 -5.85 17.62
C SER A 149 4.92 -5.10 17.48
N SER A 150 4.60 -4.60 16.28
CA SER A 150 3.33 -3.94 15.96
C SER A 150 2.29 -4.89 15.34
N GLU A 151 2.64 -6.17 15.17
CA GLU A 151 1.70 -7.15 14.62
C GLU A 151 0.52 -7.39 15.56
N GLY A 152 -0.69 -7.34 15.00
CA GLY A 152 -1.92 -7.55 15.76
C GLY A 152 -2.36 -6.39 16.64
N SER A 153 -1.60 -5.31 16.72
CA SER A 153 -1.97 -4.07 17.39
C SER A 153 -3.04 -3.29 16.60
N ALA A 154 -3.50 -2.17 17.12
CA ALA A 154 -4.56 -1.36 16.48
C ALA A 154 -4.01 -0.44 15.38
N GLU A 155 -2.74 -0.08 15.44
CA GLU A 155 -2.11 0.92 14.58
C GLU A 155 -2.12 0.52 13.09
N PRO A 156 -1.71 -0.71 12.67
CA PRO A 156 -1.80 -1.12 11.29
C PRO A 156 -3.24 -1.20 10.77
N ILE A 157 -4.19 -1.51 11.65
CA ILE A 157 -5.62 -1.56 11.30
C ILE A 157 -6.13 -0.16 11.04
N GLU A 158 -5.83 0.80 11.92
CA GLU A 158 -6.20 2.20 11.71
C GLU A 158 -5.55 2.76 10.44
N ALA A 159 -4.29 2.44 10.16
CA ALA A 159 -3.61 2.83 8.93
C ALA A 159 -4.37 2.38 7.67
N CYS A 160 -4.76 1.10 7.62
CA CYS A 160 -5.57 0.57 6.52
C CYS A 160 -6.95 1.22 6.47
N PHE A 161 -7.60 1.40 7.62
CA PHE A 161 -8.92 2.03 7.73
C PHE A 161 -8.92 3.45 7.15
N LEU A 162 -7.93 4.28 7.49
CA LEU A 162 -7.78 5.64 6.98
C LEU A 162 -7.67 5.67 5.44
N LEU A 163 -6.93 4.73 4.86
CA LEU A 163 -6.83 4.60 3.40
C LEU A 163 -8.16 4.18 2.79
N MET A 164 -8.83 3.18 3.38
CA MET A 164 -10.12 2.70 2.90
C MET A 164 -11.18 3.80 2.95
N GLU A 165 -11.27 4.54 4.06
CA GLU A 165 -12.17 5.68 4.21
C GLU A 165 -11.91 6.73 3.12
N LYS A 166 -10.64 7.11 2.91
CA LYS A 166 -10.27 8.07 1.85
C LYS A 166 -10.63 7.56 0.46
N LEU A 167 -10.36 6.29 0.16
CA LEU A 167 -10.63 5.69 -1.14
C LEU A 167 -12.14 5.62 -1.43
N PHE A 168 -12.96 5.20 -0.47
CA PHE A 168 -14.42 5.19 -0.65
C PHE A 168 -15.00 6.60 -0.74
N ALA A 169 -14.49 7.56 0.03
CA ALA A 169 -14.87 8.97 -0.11
C ALA A 169 -14.50 9.56 -1.48
N LEU A 170 -13.45 9.05 -2.13
CA LEU A 170 -13.06 9.41 -3.50
C LEU A 170 -13.89 8.68 -4.57
N GLY A 171 -14.76 7.75 -4.18
CA GLY A 171 -15.70 7.07 -5.06
C GLY A 171 -15.20 5.73 -5.60
N TYR A 172 -14.12 5.16 -5.07
CA TYR A 172 -13.75 3.78 -5.41
C TYR A 172 -14.91 2.85 -5.08
N ARG A 173 -15.10 1.83 -5.91
CA ARG A 173 -16.19 0.85 -5.75
C ARG A 173 -15.73 -0.42 -5.07
N ARG A 174 -14.43 -0.71 -5.18
CA ARG A 174 -13.84 -1.96 -4.73
C ARG A 174 -12.41 -1.75 -4.28
N ILE A 175 -12.11 -2.18 -3.08
CA ILE A 175 -10.74 -2.32 -2.57
C ILE A 175 -10.47 -3.81 -2.46
N GLN A 176 -9.35 -4.28 -3.02
CA GLN A 176 -8.94 -5.67 -2.99
C GLN A 176 -7.71 -5.85 -2.13
N MET A 177 -7.60 -6.98 -1.43
CA MET A 177 -6.34 -7.48 -0.86
C MET A 177 -6.01 -8.83 -1.51
N ALA A 178 -4.75 -9.04 -1.87
CA ALA A 178 -4.28 -10.30 -2.43
C ALA A 178 -2.95 -10.69 -1.79
N PHE A 179 -2.89 -11.86 -1.18
CA PHE A 179 -1.72 -12.32 -0.43
C PHE A 179 -1.61 -13.86 -0.50
N ASP A 180 -0.48 -14.40 -0.02
CA ASP A 180 -0.24 -15.84 0.05
C ASP A 180 -1.29 -16.53 0.95
N THR A 181 -1.83 -17.66 0.53
CA THR A 181 -2.79 -18.44 1.33
C THR A 181 -2.22 -18.88 2.69
N GLN A 182 -0.89 -18.98 2.81
CA GLN A 182 -0.18 -19.32 4.03
C GLN A 182 0.09 -18.11 4.93
N ASP A 183 -0.12 -16.89 4.44
CA ASP A 183 0.05 -15.67 5.23
C ASP A 183 -1.14 -15.47 6.20
N ALA A 184 -1.04 -16.13 7.34
CA ALA A 184 -2.06 -16.05 8.39
C ALA A 184 -2.22 -14.62 8.97
N LYS A 185 -1.16 -13.79 8.92
CA LYS A 185 -1.18 -12.41 9.43
C LYS A 185 -2.04 -11.53 8.53
N SER A 186 -1.79 -11.56 7.23
CA SER A 186 -2.56 -10.82 6.23
C SER A 186 -4.03 -11.29 6.19
N LYS A 187 -4.27 -12.60 6.33
CA LYS A 187 -5.63 -13.14 6.45
C LYS A 187 -6.36 -12.57 7.67
N LYS A 188 -5.70 -12.54 8.83
CA LYS A 188 -6.27 -12.00 10.07
C LYS A 188 -6.58 -10.51 9.95
N LEU A 189 -5.68 -9.76 9.32
CA LEU A 189 -5.89 -8.34 9.05
C LEU A 189 -7.09 -8.11 8.14
N ALA A 190 -7.16 -8.79 6.99
CA ALA A 190 -8.27 -8.66 6.04
C ALA A 190 -9.63 -8.93 6.70
N VAL A 191 -9.74 -10.00 7.50
CA VAL A 191 -10.97 -10.32 8.25
C VAL A 191 -11.31 -9.24 9.28
N ARG A 192 -10.32 -8.71 10.01
CA ARG A 192 -10.55 -7.64 11.00
C ARG A 192 -10.97 -6.31 10.36
N LEU A 193 -10.53 -6.05 9.13
CA LEU A 193 -10.96 -4.90 8.34
C LEU A 193 -12.32 -5.10 7.67
N GLY A 194 -12.95 -6.29 7.80
CA GLY A 194 -14.24 -6.59 7.22
C GLY A 194 -14.21 -7.06 5.76
N PHE A 195 -13.03 -7.38 5.22
CA PHE A 195 -12.94 -7.92 3.86
C PHE A 195 -13.56 -9.31 3.75
N THR A 196 -14.28 -9.55 2.67
CA THR A 196 -14.86 -10.85 2.32
C THR A 196 -13.92 -11.62 1.41
N LYS A 197 -13.67 -12.90 1.74
CA LYS A 197 -12.90 -13.81 0.87
C LYS A 197 -13.71 -14.17 -0.36
N GLU A 198 -13.14 -13.96 -1.56
CA GLU A 198 -13.79 -14.28 -2.82
C GLU A 198 -13.22 -15.52 -3.49
N ALA A 199 -11.89 -15.71 -3.42
CA ALA A 199 -11.24 -16.81 -4.12
C ALA A 199 -9.93 -17.26 -3.47
N GLU A 200 -9.53 -18.49 -3.80
CA GLU A 200 -8.15 -18.95 -3.76
C GLU A 200 -7.73 -19.36 -5.17
N ILE A 201 -6.56 -18.87 -5.59
CA ILE A 201 -6.04 -19.15 -6.94
C ILE A 201 -4.79 -20.01 -6.77
N PRO A 202 -4.87 -21.31 -7.05
CA PRO A 202 -3.73 -22.20 -6.92
C PRO A 202 -2.66 -21.88 -7.98
N LYS A 203 -1.39 -22.02 -7.61
CA LYS A 203 -0.22 -21.79 -8.48
C LYS A 203 -0.25 -20.44 -9.20
N HIS A 204 -0.75 -19.40 -8.50
CA HIS A 204 -1.01 -18.11 -9.13
C HIS A 204 0.28 -17.35 -9.48
N MET A 205 1.31 -17.49 -8.67
CA MET A 205 2.57 -16.76 -8.84
C MET A 205 3.78 -17.64 -8.48
N ILE A 206 4.96 -17.25 -8.95
CA ILE A 206 6.23 -17.75 -8.45
C ILE A 206 6.84 -16.63 -7.60
N VAL A 207 7.12 -16.91 -6.35
CA VAL A 207 7.71 -15.99 -5.38
C VAL A 207 8.96 -16.61 -4.80
N LYS A 208 10.13 -16.01 -5.03
CA LYS A 208 11.43 -16.55 -4.55
C LYS A 208 11.63 -18.03 -4.87
N ASP A 209 11.39 -18.39 -6.15
CA ASP A 209 11.49 -19.73 -6.71
C ASP A 209 10.49 -20.77 -6.15
N ALA A 210 9.54 -20.35 -5.33
CA ALA A 210 8.46 -21.19 -4.84
C ALA A 210 7.11 -20.87 -5.48
N SER A 211 6.30 -21.91 -5.72
CA SER A 211 4.92 -21.74 -6.15
C SER A 211 4.08 -21.15 -5.04
N ARG A 212 3.34 -20.09 -5.35
CA ARG A 212 2.45 -19.40 -4.43
C ARG A 212 1.01 -19.52 -4.87
N ASP A 213 0.16 -19.96 -3.97
CA ASP A 213 -1.29 -19.84 -4.05
C ASP A 213 -1.73 -18.51 -3.47
N SER A 214 -2.65 -17.81 -4.12
CA SER A 214 -3.09 -16.50 -3.67
C SER A 214 -4.51 -16.53 -3.17
N ALA A 215 -4.73 -15.96 -1.99
CA ALA A 215 -6.06 -15.65 -1.47
C ALA A 215 -6.46 -14.24 -1.90
N ILE A 216 -7.70 -14.10 -2.40
CA ILE A 216 -8.28 -12.84 -2.84
C ILE A 216 -9.41 -12.47 -1.89
N TYR A 217 -9.31 -11.28 -1.34
CA TYR A 217 -10.30 -10.66 -0.48
C TYR A 217 -10.73 -9.31 -1.04
N SER A 218 -11.96 -8.89 -0.79
CA SER A 218 -12.45 -7.58 -1.21
C SER A 218 -13.36 -6.92 -0.19
N MET A 219 -13.41 -5.59 -0.26
CA MET A 219 -14.38 -4.73 0.37
C MET A 219 -15.05 -3.90 -0.73
N LEU A 220 -16.37 -3.95 -0.81
CA LEU A 220 -17.14 -3.15 -1.74
C LEU A 220 -17.63 -1.86 -1.05
N ASN A 221 -17.86 -0.82 -1.83
CA ASN A 221 -18.42 0.42 -1.30
C ASN A 221 -19.82 0.24 -0.67
N SER A 222 -20.58 -0.77 -1.12
CA SER A 222 -21.87 -1.15 -0.51
C SER A 222 -21.73 -1.79 0.87
N ASP A 223 -20.56 -2.29 1.20
CA ASP A 223 -20.30 -3.02 2.46
C ASP A 223 -19.60 -2.11 3.48
N TRP A 224 -19.26 -0.87 3.07
CA TRP A 224 -18.51 0.10 3.87
C TRP A 224 -19.40 0.98 4.77
N GLU A 225 -20.73 0.86 4.74
CA GLU A 225 -21.68 1.70 5.49
C GLU A 225 -21.60 1.56 7.03
#